data_6a02f6c0f09af9b3df36bd04b06bb589
#
_entry.id   6a02f6c0f09af9b3df36bd04b06bb589
#
_cell.length_a   1.000
_cell.length_b   1.000
_cell.length_c   1.000
_cell.angle_alpha   90.00
_cell.angle_beta   90.00
_cell.angle_gamma   90.00
#
_symmetry.space_group_name_H-M   'P 1'
#
loop_
_entity.id
_entity.type
_entity.pdbx_description
1 polymer ?
#
loop_
_entity_poly.entity_id
_entity_poly.type
_entity_poly.pdbx_seq_one_letter_code
_entity_poly.pdbx_strand_id
1 'polypeptide(L)'
;MKDLLKLFKYQNPVDDFDAIRIGLASPDMVRSWSFGEVKKPETINYRTFKPERDGLFCAKIFGPIKDYECLCGKYKRLKHRGVVCEKCGVEVTQTKVRRERMAHIELASPVAHIWFLKSLPSRIGLMLDMTLREIERVLYFEAFVVEPGMTELERGQLMTDDMYLEALEQYGDEFDARMGAELSLIHISEPTRPFT
;
A
#
# COMPACT_ATOMS: atom_id res chain seq x y z
N MET A 1 7.28 -48.64 2.22
CA MET A 1 7.76 -47.76 3.29
C MET A 1 8.02 -46.33 2.84
N LYS A 2 8.53 -46.08 1.61
CA LYS A 2 8.76 -44.72 1.08
C LYS A 2 7.49 -43.89 0.82
N ASP A 3 6.36 -44.56 0.51
CA ASP A 3 5.10 -43.87 0.22
C ASP A 3 4.33 -43.47 1.47
N LEU A 4 4.50 -44.19 2.59
CA LEU A 4 3.96 -43.77 3.89
C LEU A 4 4.64 -42.53 4.44
N LEU A 5 5.93 -42.31 4.17
CA LEU A 5 6.65 -41.10 4.55
C LEU A 5 6.22 -39.86 3.75
N LYS A 6 5.67 -40.03 2.53
CA LYS A 6 5.08 -38.96 1.75
C LYS A 6 3.76 -38.48 2.34
N LEU A 7 2.97 -39.35 2.95
CA LEU A 7 1.72 -39.01 3.63
C LEU A 7 1.93 -38.19 4.92
N PHE A 8 3.11 -38.30 5.54
CA PHE A 8 3.47 -37.53 6.74
C PHE A 8 4.32 -36.29 6.45
N LYS A 9 4.83 -36.11 5.22
CA LYS A 9 5.35 -34.81 4.80
C LYS A 9 4.19 -33.86 4.63
N TYR A 10 3.97 -33.04 5.63
CA TYR A 10 3.14 -31.85 5.51
C TYR A 10 3.79 -30.99 4.39
N GLN A 11 3.31 -31.15 3.17
CA GLN A 11 3.71 -30.31 2.06
C GLN A 11 3.20 -28.93 2.36
N ASN A 12 4.07 -28.09 2.91
CA ASN A 12 3.83 -26.67 2.91
C ASN A 12 3.93 -26.24 1.44
N PRO A 13 2.84 -25.81 0.79
CA PRO A 13 2.90 -25.38 -0.61
C PRO A 13 3.86 -24.19 -0.81
N VAL A 14 4.31 -23.58 0.28
CA VAL A 14 5.31 -22.50 0.29
C VAL A 14 6.75 -23.02 0.14
N ASP A 15 7.01 -24.29 0.52
CA ASP A 15 8.35 -24.87 0.50
C ASP A 15 8.63 -25.76 -0.74
N ASP A 16 7.61 -26.04 -1.55
CA ASP A 16 7.70 -26.93 -2.72
C ASP A 16 7.43 -26.12 -4.00
N PHE A 17 8.45 -25.42 -4.47
CA PHE A 17 8.41 -24.66 -5.72
C PHE A 17 9.66 -24.88 -6.56
N ASP A 18 9.50 -24.94 -7.89
CA ASP A 18 10.60 -25.13 -8.84
C ASP A 18 11.26 -23.80 -9.23
N ALA A 19 10.56 -22.69 -9.14
CA ALA A 19 11.06 -21.39 -9.57
C ALA A 19 10.42 -20.23 -8.79
N ILE A 20 11.19 -19.15 -8.68
CA ILE A 20 10.72 -17.87 -8.10
C ILE A 20 10.60 -16.84 -9.23
N ARG A 21 9.43 -16.23 -9.35
CA ARG A 21 9.19 -15.10 -10.25
C ARG A 21 9.11 -13.82 -9.45
N ILE A 22 10.01 -12.88 -9.76
CA ILE A 22 10.00 -11.52 -9.18
C ILE A 22 9.28 -10.59 -10.14
N GLY A 23 8.31 -9.84 -9.63
CA GLY A 23 7.55 -8.88 -10.41
C GLY A 23 6.86 -7.85 -9.52
N LEU A 24 6.23 -6.85 -10.15
CA LEU A 24 5.40 -5.87 -9.46
C LEU A 24 4.01 -6.47 -9.21
N ALA A 25 3.48 -6.22 -8.02
CA ALA A 25 2.11 -6.53 -7.68
C ALA A 25 1.23 -5.29 -7.89
N SER A 26 0.09 -5.47 -8.57
CA SER A 26 -0.92 -4.42 -8.64
C SER A 26 -1.62 -4.24 -7.28
N PRO A 27 -2.25 -3.10 -6.99
CA PRO A 27 -3.05 -2.91 -5.78
C PRO A 27 -4.13 -3.99 -5.60
N ASP A 28 -4.77 -4.40 -6.69
CA ASP A 28 -5.80 -5.46 -6.65
C ASP A 28 -5.21 -6.83 -6.30
N MET A 29 -4.01 -7.14 -6.77
CA MET A 29 -3.30 -8.35 -6.36
C MET A 29 -2.98 -8.31 -4.86
N VAL A 30 -2.50 -7.17 -4.34
CA VAL A 30 -2.21 -7.01 -2.90
C VAL A 30 -3.48 -7.19 -2.08
N ARG A 31 -4.61 -6.60 -2.50
CA ARG A 31 -5.91 -6.80 -1.85
C ARG A 31 -6.37 -8.25 -1.89
N SER A 32 -6.14 -8.96 -2.99
CA SER A 32 -6.52 -10.37 -3.12
C SER A 32 -5.75 -11.30 -2.18
N TRP A 33 -4.52 -10.97 -1.83
CA TRP A 33 -3.70 -11.72 -0.86
C TRP A 33 -4.00 -11.36 0.59
N SER A 34 -4.63 -10.22 0.82
CA SER A 34 -4.85 -9.67 2.14
C SER A 34 -6.01 -10.31 2.88
N PHE A 35 -5.82 -10.56 4.17
CA PHE A 35 -6.87 -11.01 5.09
C PHE A 35 -7.63 -9.84 5.73
N GLY A 36 -7.23 -8.60 5.47
CA GLY A 36 -7.91 -7.40 5.94
C GLY A 36 -7.02 -6.17 5.93
N GLU A 37 -7.66 -5.03 6.13
CA GLU A 37 -7.01 -3.72 6.17
C GLU A 37 -6.54 -3.38 7.58
N VAL A 38 -5.32 -2.92 7.71
CA VAL A 38 -4.76 -2.35 8.94
C VAL A 38 -5.04 -0.85 8.94
N LYS A 39 -5.90 -0.41 9.88
CA LYS A 39 -6.36 1.00 9.96
C LYS A 39 -5.66 1.82 11.03
N LYS A 40 -4.98 1.17 11.97
CA LYS A 40 -4.39 1.79 13.13
C LYS A 40 -2.92 1.41 13.29
N PRO A 41 -2.06 2.33 13.75
CA PRO A 41 -0.64 2.05 13.97
C PRO A 41 -0.37 1.27 15.26
N GLU A 42 -1.38 1.12 16.13
CA GLU A 42 -1.22 0.43 17.39
C GLU A 42 -0.91 -1.04 17.21
N THR A 43 -0.06 -1.58 18.07
CA THR A 43 0.38 -2.97 18.05
C THR A 43 -0.35 -3.80 19.10
N ILE A 44 -0.09 -3.52 20.38
CA ILE A 44 -0.66 -4.20 21.53
C ILE A 44 -1.18 -3.20 22.55
N ASN A 45 -2.17 -3.64 23.32
CA ASN A 45 -2.62 -2.89 24.48
C ASN A 45 -1.65 -3.12 25.64
N TYR A 46 -1.00 -2.06 26.14
CA TYR A 46 0.01 -2.15 27.21
C TYR A 46 -0.53 -2.66 28.54
N ARG A 47 -1.83 -2.53 28.80
CA ARG A 47 -2.47 -3.01 30.02
C ARG A 47 -2.78 -4.50 29.97
N THR A 48 -3.25 -4.99 28.82
CA THR A 48 -3.74 -6.37 28.66
C THR A 48 -2.78 -7.27 27.88
N PHE A 49 -1.75 -6.71 27.26
CA PHE A 49 -0.81 -7.37 26.34
C PHE A 49 -1.47 -8.11 25.17
N LYS A 50 -2.71 -7.76 24.86
CA LYS A 50 -3.44 -8.32 23.71
C LYS A 50 -3.29 -7.41 22.51
N PRO A 51 -3.27 -7.96 21.28
CA PRO A 51 -3.25 -7.16 20.05
C PRO A 51 -4.45 -6.22 19.99
N GLU A 52 -4.20 -4.98 19.60
CA GLU A 52 -5.25 -4.03 19.34
C GLU A 52 -6.02 -4.40 18.07
N ARG A 53 -7.31 -4.11 18.07
CA ARG A 53 -8.17 -4.38 16.93
C ARG A 53 -7.84 -3.41 15.78
N ASP A 54 -7.78 -3.94 14.57
CA ASP A 54 -7.44 -3.22 13.34
C ASP A 54 -6.03 -2.60 13.33
N GLY A 55 -5.19 -2.98 14.29
CA GLY A 55 -3.79 -2.60 14.40
C GLY A 55 -2.84 -3.55 13.68
N LEU A 56 -1.54 -3.27 13.78
CA LEU A 56 -0.48 -4.02 13.10
C LEU A 56 -0.36 -5.48 13.54
N PHE A 57 -0.88 -5.85 14.70
CA PHE A 57 -0.90 -7.22 15.21
C PHE A 57 -2.31 -7.79 15.39
N CYS A 58 -3.31 -7.21 14.76
CA CYS A 58 -4.72 -7.57 14.91
C CYS A 58 -4.96 -9.08 14.79
N ALA A 59 -5.57 -9.68 15.81
CA ALA A 59 -5.87 -11.10 15.80
C ALA A 59 -6.98 -11.49 14.82
N LYS A 60 -7.88 -10.56 14.49
CA LYS A 60 -8.92 -10.77 13.49
C LYS A 60 -8.32 -10.93 12.08
N ILE A 61 -7.29 -10.16 11.75
CA ILE A 61 -6.62 -10.17 10.45
C ILE A 61 -5.62 -11.33 10.38
N PHE A 62 -4.68 -11.37 11.31
CA PHE A 62 -3.54 -12.29 11.26
C PHE A 62 -3.80 -13.66 11.91
N GLY A 63 -4.77 -13.75 12.79
CA GLY A 63 -5.09 -14.99 13.49
C GLY A 63 -4.84 -14.94 15.00
N PRO A 64 -5.13 -16.05 15.71
CA PRO A 64 -5.08 -16.11 17.16
C PRO A 64 -3.64 -16.06 17.70
N ILE A 65 -3.49 -15.65 18.96
CA ILE A 65 -2.20 -15.64 19.68
C ILE A 65 -1.87 -17.01 20.25
N LYS A 66 -2.92 -17.76 20.63
CA LYS A 66 -2.80 -19.12 21.20
C LYS A 66 -3.47 -20.12 20.27
N ASP A 67 -2.89 -21.30 20.15
CA ASP A 67 -3.44 -22.36 19.30
C ASP A 67 -4.86 -22.71 19.73
N TYR A 68 -5.76 -22.71 18.73
CA TYR A 68 -7.16 -23.07 18.89
C TYR A 68 -7.92 -22.31 19.98
N GLU A 69 -7.53 -21.07 20.23
CA GLU A 69 -8.21 -20.17 21.17
C GLU A 69 -8.49 -18.81 20.52
N CYS A 70 -9.73 -18.35 20.60
CA CYS A 70 -10.06 -16.99 20.15
C CYS A 70 -9.58 -15.93 21.17
N LEU A 71 -9.46 -14.67 20.76
CA LEU A 71 -8.91 -13.59 21.58
C LEU A 71 -9.73 -13.34 22.87
N CYS A 72 -11.05 -13.46 22.80
CA CYS A 72 -11.95 -13.25 23.95
C CYS A 72 -12.10 -14.48 24.85
N GLY A 73 -11.58 -15.65 24.45
CA GLY A 73 -11.65 -16.89 25.21
C GLY A 73 -13.00 -17.64 25.14
N LYS A 74 -13.98 -17.18 24.30
CA LYS A 74 -15.27 -17.86 24.14
C LYS A 74 -15.10 -19.26 23.57
N TYR A 75 -14.27 -19.39 22.52
CA TYR A 75 -13.93 -20.65 21.89
C TYR A 75 -12.51 -21.05 22.25
N LYS A 76 -12.39 -22.23 22.84
CA LYS A 76 -11.13 -22.87 23.22
C LYS A 76 -11.17 -24.32 22.77
N ARG A 77 -10.01 -24.87 22.46
CA ARG A 77 -9.80 -26.27 22.07
C ARG A 77 -10.06 -26.54 20.59
N LEU A 78 -9.47 -27.62 20.15
CA LEU A 78 -9.45 -28.12 18.77
C LEU A 78 -10.84 -28.38 18.16
N LYS A 79 -11.84 -28.73 18.99
CA LYS A 79 -13.21 -29.02 18.52
C LYS A 79 -13.87 -27.83 17.79
N HIS A 80 -13.39 -26.62 18.00
CA HIS A 80 -13.90 -25.40 17.38
C HIS A 80 -13.01 -24.90 16.22
N ARG A 81 -12.11 -25.77 15.73
CA ARG A 81 -11.23 -25.41 14.60
C ARG A 81 -12.02 -24.86 13.41
N GLY A 82 -11.55 -23.73 12.85
CA GLY A 82 -12.15 -23.07 11.70
C GLY A 82 -13.36 -22.18 12.03
N VAL A 83 -13.83 -22.17 13.27
CA VAL A 83 -14.95 -21.29 13.67
C VAL A 83 -14.44 -19.87 13.85
N VAL A 84 -15.14 -18.91 13.23
CA VAL A 84 -14.90 -17.47 13.45
C VAL A 84 -15.73 -17.02 14.64
N CYS A 85 -15.08 -16.48 15.66
CA CYS A 85 -15.75 -16.03 16.88
C CYS A 85 -16.64 -14.82 16.60
N GLU A 86 -17.93 -14.90 16.91
CA GLU A 86 -18.89 -13.80 16.70
C GLU A 86 -18.56 -12.56 17.55
N LYS A 87 -17.94 -12.76 18.73
CA LYS A 87 -17.62 -11.66 19.65
C LYS A 87 -16.36 -10.91 19.27
N CYS A 88 -15.27 -11.60 18.94
CA CYS A 88 -13.97 -10.98 18.66
C CYS A 88 -13.56 -11.06 17.19
N GLY A 89 -14.26 -11.82 16.35
CA GLY A 89 -13.98 -11.98 14.93
C GLY A 89 -12.73 -12.81 14.62
N VAL A 90 -12.12 -13.45 15.62
CA VAL A 90 -10.90 -14.23 15.46
C VAL A 90 -11.26 -15.65 15.07
N GLU A 91 -10.62 -16.17 14.02
CA GLU A 91 -10.73 -17.57 13.60
C GLU A 91 -9.97 -18.47 14.56
N VAL A 92 -10.60 -19.58 14.97
CA VAL A 92 -9.98 -20.56 15.84
C VAL A 92 -9.10 -21.52 15.03
N THR A 93 -7.80 -21.21 14.99
CA THR A 93 -6.80 -21.96 14.23
C THR A 93 -5.45 -21.96 14.96
N GLN A 94 -4.43 -22.50 14.33
CA GLN A 94 -3.08 -22.50 14.87
C GLN A 94 -2.45 -21.09 14.79
N THR A 95 -1.58 -20.75 15.73
CA THR A 95 -0.83 -19.48 15.75
C THR A 95 0.12 -19.35 14.57
N LYS A 96 0.52 -20.44 13.93
CA LYS A 96 1.40 -20.47 12.75
C LYS A 96 0.87 -19.58 11.63
N VAL A 97 -0.45 -19.50 11.44
CA VAL A 97 -1.08 -18.67 10.40
C VAL A 97 -0.71 -17.20 10.50
N ARG A 98 -0.32 -16.70 11.67
CA ARG A 98 0.14 -15.32 11.85
C ARG A 98 1.43 -14.99 11.09
N ARG A 99 2.22 -15.99 10.73
CA ARG A 99 3.43 -15.84 9.92
C ARG A 99 3.17 -15.98 8.42
N GLU A 100 2.00 -16.49 8.05
CA GLU A 100 1.63 -16.77 6.66
C GLU A 100 0.64 -15.73 6.09
N ARG A 101 -0.23 -15.16 6.94
CA ARG A 101 -1.25 -14.21 6.53
C ARG A 101 -0.69 -12.84 6.28
N MET A 102 -1.09 -12.25 5.18
CA MET A 102 -0.77 -10.89 4.77
C MET A 102 -1.95 -9.96 5.02
N ALA A 103 -1.66 -8.70 5.26
CA ALA A 103 -2.64 -7.63 5.34
C ALA A 103 -2.24 -6.49 4.41
N HIS A 104 -3.10 -5.51 4.22
CA HIS A 104 -2.80 -4.33 3.43
C HIS A 104 -3.08 -3.06 4.24
N ILE A 105 -2.46 -1.98 3.81
CA ILE A 105 -2.68 -0.62 4.31
C ILE A 105 -3.10 0.21 3.11
N GLU A 106 -4.29 0.82 3.16
CA GLU A 106 -4.71 1.80 2.17
C GLU A 106 -3.97 3.12 2.44
N LEU A 107 -3.31 3.62 1.42
CA LEU A 107 -2.59 4.89 1.52
C LEU A 107 -3.55 6.05 1.32
N ALA A 108 -3.35 7.15 2.05
CA ALA A 108 -4.17 8.36 1.93
C ALA A 108 -3.99 9.06 0.57
N SER A 109 -2.80 8.92 -0.03
CA SER A 109 -2.47 9.46 -1.35
C SER A 109 -1.60 8.47 -2.12
N PRO A 110 -1.59 8.51 -3.46
CA PRO A 110 -0.67 7.73 -4.27
C PRO A 110 0.79 7.97 -3.90
N VAL A 111 1.61 6.94 -3.99
CA VAL A 111 3.06 7.01 -3.73
C VAL A 111 3.81 6.49 -4.94
N ALA A 112 4.84 7.22 -5.38
CA ALA A 112 5.68 6.80 -6.49
C ALA A 112 6.55 5.58 -6.10
N HIS A 113 6.60 4.57 -6.99
CA HIS A 113 7.40 3.38 -6.75
C HIS A 113 8.89 3.71 -6.89
N ILE A 114 9.68 3.32 -5.89
CA ILE A 114 11.11 3.65 -5.79
C ILE A 114 11.94 3.17 -6.99
N TRP A 115 11.59 2.04 -7.62
CA TRP A 115 12.32 1.54 -8.79
C TRP A 115 12.18 2.45 -10.01
N PHE A 116 11.08 3.18 -10.14
CA PHE A 116 10.86 4.11 -11.24
C PHE A 116 11.30 5.53 -10.91
N LEU A 117 11.34 5.87 -9.61
CA LEU A 117 11.74 7.19 -9.14
C LEU A 117 13.26 7.31 -8.99
N LYS A 118 13.88 6.44 -8.17
CA LYS A 118 15.29 6.53 -7.76
C LYS A 118 16.26 5.69 -8.59
N SER A 119 15.81 5.03 -9.65
CA SER A 119 16.72 4.41 -10.61
C SER A 119 17.53 5.50 -11.36
N LEU A 120 18.74 5.20 -11.73
CA LEU A 120 19.56 6.10 -12.54
C LEU A 120 19.70 5.55 -13.97
N PRO A 121 19.14 6.24 -14.97
CA PRO A 121 18.32 7.46 -14.92
C PRO A 121 16.91 7.21 -14.35
N SER A 122 16.30 8.23 -13.70
CA SER A 122 14.92 8.14 -13.23
C SER A 122 13.96 7.98 -14.41
N ARG A 123 13.18 6.90 -14.41
CA ARG A 123 12.20 6.67 -15.49
C ARG A 123 11.05 7.66 -15.43
N ILE A 124 10.58 8.00 -14.23
CA ILE A 124 9.57 9.04 -14.04
C ILE A 124 10.12 10.39 -14.51
N GLY A 125 11.37 10.72 -14.16
CA GLY A 125 12.03 11.96 -14.59
C GLY A 125 12.12 12.10 -16.09
N LEU A 126 12.51 11.02 -16.77
CA LEU A 126 12.58 11.02 -18.25
C LEU A 126 11.21 11.20 -18.91
N MET A 127 10.13 10.65 -18.30
CA MET A 127 8.78 10.78 -18.87
C MET A 127 8.17 12.18 -18.64
N LEU A 128 8.55 12.82 -17.54
CA LEU A 128 8.08 14.15 -17.17
C LEU A 128 9.00 15.29 -17.65
N ASP A 129 10.16 14.94 -18.22
CA ASP A 129 11.24 15.88 -18.56
C ASP A 129 11.68 16.74 -17.38
N MET A 130 11.79 16.11 -16.22
CA MET A 130 12.13 16.76 -14.94
C MET A 130 13.35 16.09 -14.31
N THR A 131 14.14 16.89 -13.61
CA THR A 131 15.24 16.35 -12.80
C THR A 131 14.73 15.63 -11.56
N LEU A 132 15.51 14.68 -11.02
CA LEU A 132 15.14 13.95 -9.81
C LEU A 132 14.87 14.88 -8.61
N ARG A 133 15.64 15.98 -8.49
CA ARG A 133 15.45 16.97 -7.42
C ARG A 133 14.11 17.70 -7.52
N GLU A 134 13.72 18.07 -8.72
CA GLU A 134 12.43 18.71 -8.98
C GLU A 134 11.28 17.78 -8.64
N ILE A 135 11.36 16.53 -9.08
CA ILE A 135 10.34 15.52 -8.78
C ILE A 135 10.26 15.27 -7.27
N GLU A 136 11.38 15.16 -6.57
CA GLU A 136 11.38 14.98 -5.12
C GLU A 136 10.67 16.13 -4.41
N ARG A 137 10.92 17.38 -4.80
CA ARG A 137 10.22 18.56 -4.24
C ARG A 137 8.71 18.48 -4.43
N VAL A 138 8.26 18.06 -5.59
CA VAL A 138 6.83 17.87 -5.88
C VAL A 138 6.23 16.72 -5.06
N LEU A 139 6.91 15.57 -5.02
CA LEU A 139 6.44 14.39 -4.30
C LEU A 139 6.39 14.58 -2.78
N TYR A 140 7.30 15.40 -2.23
CA TYR A 140 7.33 15.74 -0.80
C TYR A 140 6.50 16.97 -0.45
N PHE A 141 5.65 17.42 -1.37
CA PHE A 141 4.74 18.57 -1.17
C PHE A 141 5.47 19.90 -0.87
N GLU A 142 6.64 20.12 -1.47
CA GLU A 142 7.41 21.37 -1.36
C GLU A 142 7.18 22.32 -2.54
N ALA A 143 6.65 21.80 -3.65
CA ALA A 143 6.40 22.58 -4.85
C ALA A 143 5.19 22.06 -5.64
N PHE A 144 4.48 22.98 -6.28
CA PHE A 144 3.47 22.68 -7.27
C PHE A 144 4.08 22.51 -8.65
N VAL A 145 3.47 21.68 -9.48
CA VAL A 145 3.71 21.63 -10.92
C VAL A 145 2.50 22.20 -11.63
N VAL A 146 2.76 23.07 -12.57
CA VAL A 146 1.76 23.82 -13.30
C VAL A 146 1.31 23.09 -14.56
N GLU A 147 -0.01 23.04 -14.75
CA GLU A 147 -0.67 22.74 -16.00
C GLU A 147 -1.29 24.05 -16.53
N PRO A 148 -0.70 24.67 -17.58
CA PRO A 148 -0.86 26.12 -17.85
C PRO A 148 -2.24 26.54 -18.34
N GLY A 149 -3.12 25.60 -18.73
CA GLY A 149 -4.41 25.98 -19.26
C GLY A 149 -4.32 26.96 -20.44
N MET A 150 -4.99 28.13 -20.32
CA MET A 150 -4.92 29.24 -21.27
C MET A 150 -4.07 30.41 -20.77
N THR A 151 -3.15 30.18 -19.83
CA THR A 151 -2.31 31.22 -19.21
C THR A 151 -0.92 31.30 -19.87
N GLU A 152 -0.15 32.35 -19.56
CA GLU A 152 1.22 32.52 -20.01
C GLU A 152 2.25 31.66 -19.26
N LEU A 153 1.77 30.81 -18.34
CA LEU A 153 2.60 29.92 -17.52
C LEU A 153 3.18 28.79 -18.37
N GLU A 154 4.40 28.38 -18.05
CA GLU A 154 5.04 27.28 -18.75
C GLU A 154 4.59 25.94 -18.16
N ARG A 155 4.34 24.95 -19.02
CA ARG A 155 3.98 23.60 -18.61
C ARG A 155 5.14 22.94 -17.86
N GLY A 156 4.83 22.38 -16.68
CA GLY A 156 5.85 21.73 -15.86
C GLY A 156 6.66 22.70 -15.01
N GLN A 157 6.36 24.01 -15.04
CA GLN A 157 6.97 24.99 -14.17
C GLN A 157 6.72 24.64 -12.71
N LEU A 158 7.78 24.73 -11.88
CA LEU A 158 7.66 24.54 -10.45
C LEU A 158 7.32 25.86 -9.76
N MET A 159 6.29 25.83 -8.93
CA MET A 159 5.87 26.97 -8.11
C MET A 159 5.98 26.64 -6.62
N THR A 160 6.40 27.63 -5.83
CA THR A 160 6.26 27.61 -4.37
C THR A 160 4.86 28.06 -3.97
N ASP A 161 4.50 27.89 -2.70
CA ASP A 161 3.21 28.32 -2.17
C ASP A 161 2.91 29.79 -2.45
N ASP A 162 3.91 30.67 -2.28
CA ASP A 162 3.76 32.11 -2.52
C ASP A 162 3.49 32.40 -4.00
N MET A 163 4.26 31.80 -4.90
CA MET A 163 4.06 31.94 -6.35
C MET A 163 2.71 31.39 -6.81
N TYR A 164 2.24 30.31 -6.18
CA TYR A 164 0.93 29.73 -6.47
C TYR A 164 -0.19 30.71 -6.08
N LEU A 165 -0.10 31.35 -4.90
CA LEU A 165 -1.07 32.33 -4.45
C LEU A 165 -1.09 33.56 -5.37
N GLU A 166 0.07 34.07 -5.77
CA GLU A 166 0.18 35.18 -6.73
C GLU A 166 -0.43 34.81 -8.08
N ALA A 167 -0.16 33.62 -8.58
CA ALA A 167 -0.74 33.14 -9.84
C ALA A 167 -2.25 32.95 -9.73
N LEU A 168 -2.77 32.48 -8.58
CA LEU A 168 -4.20 32.36 -8.35
C LEU A 168 -4.91 33.71 -8.33
N GLU A 169 -4.27 34.76 -7.76
CA GLU A 169 -4.80 36.12 -7.79
C GLU A 169 -4.82 36.71 -9.22
N GLN A 170 -3.82 36.35 -10.05
CA GLN A 170 -3.67 36.89 -11.40
C GLN A 170 -4.54 36.17 -12.44
N TYR A 171 -4.59 34.82 -12.39
CA TYR A 171 -5.20 33.99 -13.42
C TYR A 171 -6.50 33.28 -12.95
N GLY A 172 -6.79 33.31 -11.63
CA GLY A 172 -7.95 32.61 -11.09
C GLY A 172 -7.91 31.11 -11.33
N ASP A 173 -8.99 30.56 -11.87
CA ASP A 173 -9.17 29.12 -12.13
C ASP A 173 -8.74 28.71 -13.57
N GLU A 174 -7.99 29.57 -14.30
CA GLU A 174 -7.61 29.29 -15.68
C GLU A 174 -6.42 28.34 -15.82
N PHE A 175 -5.73 28.00 -14.75
CA PHE A 175 -4.63 27.03 -14.67
C PHE A 175 -4.88 25.99 -13.58
N ASP A 176 -4.27 24.80 -13.71
CA ASP A 176 -4.25 23.78 -12.65
C ASP A 176 -2.81 23.63 -12.14
N ALA A 177 -2.66 23.42 -10.84
CA ALA A 177 -1.37 23.17 -10.24
C ALA A 177 -1.52 22.11 -9.14
N ARG A 178 -0.68 21.08 -9.21
CA ARG A 178 -0.81 19.93 -8.32
C ARG A 178 0.49 19.57 -7.65
N MET A 179 0.37 18.94 -6.49
CA MET A 179 1.45 18.36 -5.71
C MET A 179 1.32 16.85 -5.59
N GLY A 180 2.41 16.19 -5.22
CA GLY A 180 2.41 14.77 -4.88
C GLY A 180 2.44 13.84 -6.08
N ALA A 181 2.27 12.55 -5.82
CA ALA A 181 2.40 11.52 -6.85
C ALA A 181 1.21 11.44 -7.83
N GLU A 182 0.11 12.12 -7.57
CA GLU A 182 -1.03 12.23 -8.49
C GLU A 182 -0.62 12.87 -9.82
N LEU A 183 0.34 13.79 -9.77
CA LEU A 183 0.91 14.41 -10.96
C LEU A 183 1.43 13.37 -11.97
N SER A 184 2.15 12.36 -11.51
CA SER A 184 2.69 11.32 -12.38
C SER A 184 1.59 10.51 -13.07
N LEU A 185 0.44 10.33 -12.41
CA LEU A 185 -0.71 9.62 -12.98
C LEU A 185 -1.38 10.44 -14.08
N ILE A 186 -1.53 11.74 -13.90
CA ILE A 186 -2.21 12.62 -14.88
C ILE A 186 -1.35 12.82 -16.12
N HIS A 187 -0.06 13.13 -15.95
CA HIS A 187 0.84 13.34 -17.07
C HIS A 187 1.17 12.06 -17.87
N ILE A 188 1.08 10.88 -17.24
CA ILE A 188 1.31 9.59 -17.90
C ILE A 188 0.01 9.05 -18.51
N SER A 189 -1.14 9.26 -17.87
CA SER A 189 -2.43 8.71 -18.32
C SER A 189 -3.14 9.58 -19.36
N GLU A 190 -2.84 10.87 -19.42
CA GLU A 190 -3.30 11.78 -20.48
C GLU A 190 -2.13 12.19 -21.37
N PRO A 191 -1.76 11.36 -22.38
CA PRO A 191 -0.83 11.81 -23.39
C PRO A 191 -1.46 13.02 -24.09
N THR A 192 -0.74 14.14 -24.04
CA THR A 192 -1.09 15.39 -24.71
C THR A 192 -1.83 15.15 -26.03
N ARG A 193 -3.09 15.57 -26.11
CA ARG A 193 -3.74 15.74 -27.41
C ARG A 193 -2.89 16.74 -28.19
N PRO A 194 -2.33 16.38 -29.34
CA PRO A 194 -1.69 17.37 -30.18
C PRO A 194 -2.75 18.42 -30.52
N PHE A 195 -2.44 19.67 -30.24
CA PHE A 195 -3.22 20.80 -30.75
C PHE A 195 -3.17 20.72 -32.30
N THR A 196 -4.27 20.34 -32.87
CA THR A 196 -4.51 20.53 -34.30
C THR A 196 -5.10 21.90 -34.52
#